data_6d4b7c6d7d3149c0859aa304c437be16
#
_entry.id   6d4b7c6d7d3149c0859aa304c437be16
#
_cell.length_a   1.000
_cell.length_b   1.000
_cell.length_c   1.000
_cell.angle_alpha   90.00
_cell.angle_beta   90.00
_cell.angle_gamma   90.00
#
_symmetry.space_group_name_H-M   'P 1'
#
loop_
_entity.id
_entity.type
_entity.pdbx_description
1 polymer ?
#
loop_
_entity_poly.entity_id
_entity_poly.type
_entity_poly.pdbx_seq_one_letter_code
_entity_poly.pdbx_strand_id
1 'polypeptide(L)'
;MSDNLAIIRTYAHTLTDPELASAWRILYEEHQKRGEQNAKTLKYSLGTGDQVEWTGRGGAVRTGEVIRVKRKKCIISEHLKGRSTGTRWDIPLNMLRKVV
;
A
#
# COMPACT_ATOMS: atom_id res chain seq x y z
N MET A 1 19.18 -0.09 -5.21
CA MET A 1 18.39 0.77 -6.11
C MET A 1 18.22 0.07 -7.43
N SER A 2 17.04 0.12 -7.99
CA SER A 2 16.75 -0.56 -9.25
C SER A 2 17.27 0.22 -10.44
N ASP A 3 17.96 -0.47 -11.38
CA ASP A 3 18.40 0.12 -12.66
C ASP A 3 17.22 0.61 -13.48
N ASN A 4 16.04 0.01 -13.31
CA ASN A 4 14.81 0.43 -13.99
C ASN A 4 14.38 1.85 -13.63
N LEU A 5 14.55 2.26 -12.39
CA LEU A 5 14.24 3.64 -11.99
C LEU A 5 15.20 4.64 -12.62
N ALA A 6 16.48 4.29 -12.75
CA ALA A 6 17.47 5.12 -13.43
C ALA A 6 17.13 5.25 -14.91
N ILE A 7 16.71 4.18 -15.59
CA ILE A 7 16.28 4.17 -16.98
C ILE A 7 15.05 5.08 -17.15
N ILE A 8 14.03 4.94 -16.31
CA ILE A 8 12.83 5.78 -16.35
C ILE A 8 13.18 7.25 -16.21
N ARG A 9 14.06 7.58 -15.26
CA ARG A 9 14.50 8.95 -15.02
C ARG A 9 15.21 9.55 -16.23
N THR A 10 16.07 8.77 -16.88
CA THR A 10 16.79 9.18 -18.07
C THR A 10 15.82 9.44 -19.23
N TYR A 11 14.91 8.52 -19.50
CA TYR A 11 13.92 8.66 -20.55
C TYR A 11 12.94 9.81 -20.32
N ALA A 12 12.58 10.09 -19.08
CA ALA A 12 11.67 11.17 -18.74
C ALA A 12 12.14 12.52 -19.27
N HIS A 13 13.45 12.75 -19.28
CA HIS A 13 14.04 14.00 -19.81
C HIS A 13 13.95 14.14 -21.32
N THR A 14 13.75 13.03 -22.05
CA THR A 14 13.70 13.03 -23.51
C THR A 14 12.27 13.06 -24.06
N LEU A 15 11.27 12.88 -23.19
CA LEU A 15 9.87 12.87 -23.60
C LEU A 15 9.31 14.25 -23.81
N THR A 16 8.46 14.40 -24.82
CA THR A 16 7.64 15.60 -25.00
C THR A 16 6.55 15.64 -23.92
N ASP A 17 5.90 16.80 -23.73
CA ASP A 17 4.83 16.93 -22.75
C ASP A 17 3.68 15.92 -22.96
N PRO A 18 3.16 15.71 -24.21
CA PRO A 18 2.17 14.68 -24.45
C PRO A 18 2.64 13.26 -24.14
N GLU A 19 3.89 12.96 -24.49
CA GLU A 19 4.48 11.64 -24.19
C GLU A 19 4.65 11.43 -22.70
N LEU A 20 5.04 12.46 -21.97
CA LEU A 20 5.19 12.39 -20.51
C LEU A 20 3.84 12.13 -19.84
N ALA A 21 2.77 12.79 -20.29
CA ALA A 21 1.42 12.55 -19.79
C ALA A 21 0.96 11.12 -20.05
N SER A 22 1.26 10.57 -21.23
CA SER A 22 0.93 9.18 -21.60
C SER A 22 1.73 8.19 -20.76
N ALA A 23 3.02 8.45 -20.54
CA ALA A 23 3.87 7.60 -19.71
C ALA A 23 3.37 7.57 -18.25
N TRP A 24 2.97 8.72 -17.72
CA TRP A 24 2.42 8.80 -16.37
C TRP A 24 1.14 7.97 -16.24
N ARG A 25 0.26 8.03 -17.23
CA ARG A 25 -0.97 7.23 -17.27
C ARG A 25 -0.67 5.73 -17.24
N ILE A 26 0.29 5.28 -18.04
CA ILE A 26 0.70 3.87 -18.09
C ILE A 26 1.20 3.40 -16.72
N LEU A 27 2.05 4.18 -16.08
CA LEU A 27 2.59 3.86 -14.77
C LEU A 27 1.51 3.86 -13.69
N TYR A 28 0.58 4.80 -13.76
CA TYR A 28 -0.54 4.90 -12.83
C TYR A 28 -1.49 3.69 -12.96
N GLU A 29 -1.83 3.30 -14.19
CA GLU A 29 -2.69 2.14 -14.44
C GLU A 29 -2.05 0.85 -13.91
N GLU A 30 -0.75 0.66 -14.12
CA GLU A 30 -0.02 -0.50 -13.59
C GLU A 30 0.00 -0.49 -12.07
N HIS A 31 0.21 0.66 -11.46
CA HIS A 31 0.18 0.80 -10.01
C HIS A 31 -1.19 0.44 -9.43
N GLN A 32 -2.28 0.92 -10.03
CA GLN A 32 -3.64 0.58 -9.63
C GLN A 32 -3.92 -0.91 -9.75
N LYS A 33 -3.52 -1.51 -10.87
CA LYS A 33 -3.70 -2.94 -11.12
C LYS A 33 -2.99 -3.79 -10.05
N ARG A 34 -1.76 -3.45 -9.71
CA ARG A 34 -1.00 -4.16 -8.67
C ARG A 34 -1.61 -3.98 -7.29
N GLY A 35 -2.10 -2.79 -6.99
CA GLY A 35 -2.80 -2.51 -5.74
C GLY A 35 -4.05 -3.38 -5.58
N GLU A 36 -4.85 -3.53 -6.63
CA GLU A 36 -6.03 -4.39 -6.63
C GLU A 36 -5.67 -5.86 -6.42
N GLN A 37 -4.63 -6.35 -7.10
CA GLN A 37 -4.14 -7.72 -6.93
C GLN A 37 -3.63 -7.97 -5.52
N ASN A 38 -2.86 -7.04 -4.97
CA ASN A 38 -2.35 -7.13 -3.60
C ASN A 38 -3.49 -7.14 -2.59
N ALA A 39 -4.52 -6.31 -2.79
CA ALA A 39 -5.70 -6.28 -1.93
C ALA A 39 -6.44 -7.63 -1.94
N LYS A 40 -6.61 -8.24 -3.10
CA LYS A 40 -7.22 -9.56 -3.22
C LYS A 40 -6.42 -10.63 -2.48
N THR A 41 -5.11 -10.65 -2.69
CA THR A 41 -4.21 -11.61 -2.03
C THR A 41 -4.26 -11.45 -0.52
N LEU A 42 -4.18 -10.22 -0.03
CA LEU A 42 -4.26 -9.93 1.40
C LEU A 42 -5.60 -10.33 2.00
N LYS A 43 -6.71 -10.09 1.30
CA LYS A 43 -8.04 -10.44 1.77
C LYS A 43 -8.17 -11.93 2.08
N TYR A 44 -7.56 -12.80 1.27
CA TYR A 44 -7.58 -14.24 1.48
C TYR A 44 -6.57 -14.71 2.52
N SER A 45 -5.53 -13.94 2.78
CA SER A 45 -4.46 -14.31 3.72
C SER A 45 -4.60 -13.67 5.10
N LEU A 46 -5.38 -12.59 5.24
CA LEU A 46 -5.59 -11.91 6.51
C LEU A 46 -6.76 -12.50 7.29
N GLY A 47 -6.56 -12.66 8.58
CA GLY A 47 -7.59 -13.03 9.53
C GLY A 47 -7.54 -12.17 10.78
N THR A 48 -8.59 -12.22 11.57
CA THR A 48 -8.64 -11.54 12.87
C THR A 48 -7.46 -12.00 13.73
N GLY A 49 -6.76 -11.06 14.35
CA GLY A 49 -5.59 -11.32 15.17
C GLY A 49 -4.26 -11.22 14.43
N ASP A 50 -4.27 -11.14 13.10
CA ASP A 50 -3.03 -11.00 12.33
C ASP A 50 -2.41 -9.62 12.56
N GLN A 51 -1.08 -9.59 12.57
CA GLN A 51 -0.32 -8.35 12.67
C GLN A 51 -0.11 -7.77 11.27
N VAL A 52 -0.35 -6.47 11.13
CA VAL A 52 -0.21 -5.74 9.86
C VAL A 52 0.51 -4.43 10.09
N GLU A 53 1.06 -3.89 8.99
CA GLU A 53 1.65 -2.54 8.98
C GLU A 53 1.15 -1.75 7.78
N TRP A 54 1.16 -0.44 7.89
CA TRP A 54 0.83 0.47 6.80
C TRP A 54 1.61 1.78 6.97
N THR A 55 1.74 2.51 5.89
CA THR A 55 2.39 3.81 5.92
C THR A 55 1.32 4.90 6.07
N GLY A 56 1.40 5.66 7.14
CA GLY A 56 0.51 6.78 7.40
C GLY A 56 0.96 8.07 6.72
N ARG A 57 0.27 9.16 7.02
CA ARG A 57 0.66 10.50 6.55
C ARG A 57 2.08 10.82 7.01
N GLY A 58 2.84 11.48 6.14
CA GLY A 58 4.21 11.85 6.43
C GLY A 58 5.22 10.71 6.32
N GLY A 59 4.79 9.54 5.84
CA GLY A 59 5.66 8.39 5.63
C GLY A 59 5.95 7.55 6.88
N ALA A 60 5.30 7.85 8.01
CA ALA A 60 5.46 7.06 9.22
C ALA A 60 4.81 5.68 9.07
N VAL A 61 5.56 4.63 9.41
CA VAL A 61 5.03 3.27 9.42
C VAL A 61 4.28 3.02 10.73
N ARG A 62 3.05 2.57 10.59
CA ARG A 62 2.20 2.20 11.74
C ARG A 62 1.93 0.71 11.72
N THR A 63 1.71 0.13 12.87
CA THR A 63 1.44 -1.30 13.05
C THR A 63 0.16 -1.49 13.84
N GLY A 64 -0.45 -2.66 13.67
CA GLY A 64 -1.66 -3.00 14.42
C GLY A 64 -2.09 -4.43 14.24
N GLU A 65 -3.19 -4.77 14.91
CA GLU A 65 -3.82 -6.08 14.86
C GLU A 65 -5.15 -5.99 14.13
N VAL A 66 -5.40 -6.94 13.23
CA VAL A 66 -6.64 -7.01 12.48
C VAL A 66 -7.80 -7.35 13.40
N ILE A 67 -8.82 -6.50 13.42
CA ILE A 67 -10.08 -6.72 14.14
C ILE A 67 -11.09 -7.38 13.21
N ARG A 68 -11.22 -6.85 11.99
CA ARG A 68 -12.19 -7.33 11.01
C ARG A 68 -11.73 -7.04 9.59
N VAL A 69 -11.83 -8.03 8.70
CA VAL A 69 -11.58 -7.86 7.27
C VAL A 69 -12.92 -7.61 6.57
N LYS A 70 -13.03 -6.46 5.89
CA LYS A 70 -14.17 -6.12 5.05
C LYS A 70 -13.83 -6.36 3.57
N ARG A 71 -14.76 -6.07 2.68
CA ARG A 71 -14.59 -6.33 1.24
C ARG A 71 -13.36 -5.64 0.65
N LYS A 72 -13.14 -4.34 0.96
CA LYS A 72 -12.05 -3.53 0.41
C LYS A 72 -11.15 -2.90 1.47
N LYS A 73 -11.56 -2.96 2.72
CA LYS A 73 -10.89 -2.32 3.85
C LYS A 73 -10.75 -3.29 5.01
N CYS A 74 -9.96 -2.91 5.97
CA CYS A 74 -9.73 -3.69 7.17
C CYS A 74 -9.79 -2.77 8.39
N ILE A 75 -10.50 -3.19 9.42
CA ILE A 75 -10.50 -2.49 10.71
C ILE A 75 -9.33 -3.02 11.52
N ILE A 76 -8.48 -2.11 11.98
CA ILE A 76 -7.23 -2.41 12.67
C ILE A 76 -7.19 -1.67 13.98
N SER A 77 -6.83 -2.38 15.05
CA SER A 77 -6.46 -1.77 16.33
C SER A 77 -4.99 -1.38 16.27
N GLU A 78 -4.69 -0.09 16.34
CA GLU A 78 -3.32 0.40 16.28
C GLU A 78 -2.54 -0.06 17.51
N HIS A 79 -1.34 -0.58 17.28
CA HIS A 79 -0.40 -0.97 18.33
C HIS A 79 0.87 -0.12 18.23
N LEU A 80 1.34 0.32 19.37
CA LEU A 80 2.62 1.01 19.50
C LEU A 80 3.43 0.30 20.59
N LYS A 81 4.63 -0.16 20.22
CA LYS A 81 5.51 -0.92 21.12
C LYS A 81 4.81 -2.14 21.74
N GLY A 82 4.01 -2.83 20.95
CA GLY A 82 3.30 -4.04 21.38
C GLY A 82 2.04 -3.80 22.21
N ARG A 83 1.64 -2.55 22.40
CA ARG A 83 0.45 -2.19 23.18
C ARG A 83 -0.58 -1.50 22.31
N SER A 84 -1.87 -1.79 22.54
CA SER A 84 -2.95 -1.08 21.88
C SER A 84 -2.97 0.39 22.32
N THR A 85 -3.07 1.29 21.32
CA THR A 85 -3.20 2.73 21.58
C THR A 85 -4.64 3.15 21.84
N GLY A 86 -5.61 2.23 21.68
CA GLY A 86 -7.02 2.52 21.74
C GLY A 86 -7.59 3.12 20.46
N THR A 87 -6.76 3.39 19.47
CA THR A 87 -7.19 3.94 18.18
C THR A 87 -7.50 2.81 17.20
N ARG A 88 -8.63 2.90 16.52
CA ARG A 88 -9.00 1.97 15.43
C ARG A 88 -8.94 2.69 14.11
N TRP A 89 -8.45 1.98 13.10
CA TRP A 89 -8.31 2.49 11.75
C TRP A 89 -9.10 1.64 10.78
N ASP A 90 -9.71 2.28 9.80
CA ASP A 90 -10.34 1.61 8.65
C ASP A 90 -9.45 1.85 7.44
N ILE A 91 -8.59 0.89 7.15
CA ILE A 91 -7.50 1.04 6.17
C ILE A 91 -7.83 0.22 4.92
N PRO A 92 -7.68 0.80 3.71
CA PRO A 92 -7.81 0.03 2.47
C PRO A 92 -6.81 -1.13 2.42
N LEU A 93 -7.28 -2.29 1.97
CA LEU A 93 -6.46 -3.50 1.90
C LEU A 93 -5.19 -3.32 1.07
N ASN A 94 -5.24 -2.49 0.01
CA ASN A 94 -4.08 -2.24 -0.85
C ASN A 94 -2.97 -1.42 -0.17
N MET A 95 -3.24 -0.86 1.01
CA MET A 95 -2.25 -0.10 1.78
C MET A 95 -1.60 -0.94 2.87
N LEU A 96 -2.11 -2.14 3.13
CA LEU A 96 -1.65 -2.99 4.23
C LEU A 96 -0.56 -3.97 3.77
N ARG A 97 0.31 -4.31 4.71
CA ARG A 97 1.27 -5.39 4.58
C ARG A 97 1.15 -6.29 5.80
N LYS A 98 1.12 -7.60 5.59
CA LYS A 98 1.10 -8.56 6.68
C LYS A 98 2.50 -8.67 7.28
N VAL A 99 2.58 -8.55 8.60
CA VAL A 99 3.83 -8.76 9.34
C VAL A 99 3.90 -10.24 9.73
N VAL A 100 4.95 -10.86 9.30
CA VAL A 100 5.17 -12.29 9.55
C VAL A 100 6.08 -12.51 10.75
#